data_a4bcb41d29dbf600d0243f6767780f41
#
_entry.id   a4bcb41d29dbf600d0243f6767780f41
#
_cell.length_a   1.000
_cell.length_b   1.000
_cell.length_c   1.000
_cell.angle_alpha   90.00
_cell.angle_beta   90.00
_cell.angle_gamma   90.00
#
_symmetry.space_group_name_H-M   'P 1'
#
loop_
_entity.id
_entity.type
_entity.pdbx_description
1 polymer ?
#
loop_
_entity_poly.entity_id
_entity_poly.type
_entity_poly.pdbx_seq_one_letter_code
_entity_poly.pdbx_strand_id
1 'polypeptide(L)'
;MPTETVYGLAANALDAGAVAKVFSAKGRPTFDPLIVHLADVSDLSRVVSIVPALAWRLAESCWPGPLTLVLPKAATVPDLVTSGLPGVGIRIPAHAMAQQLLREAGCPLAAPSANPFGGISPTTAAHVVAGLGGRVEYVLDGGPCRVGVESTVVSLMGVVPVVLRPGGVGPERLEELLGHYETARSDAALDDSAQPAPGMLSRHYAPRTPLRLIAATGVAVPVPGRRSGLLTWGSESEIPGFDRIFRLCSEGNPEICAAGFFAALRDLDSAGLDVIIARQFREIGLGVALNDRLRRGAAGGEK
;
A
#
# COMPACT_ATOMS: atom_id res chain seq x y z
N MET A 1 3.85 1.49 -13.50
CA MET A 1 4.45 0.15 -13.62
C MET A 1 3.69 -0.85 -12.77
N PRO A 2 3.47 -2.10 -13.20
CA PRO A 2 2.92 -3.15 -12.37
C PRO A 2 3.93 -3.57 -11.29
N THR A 3 3.44 -4.01 -10.12
CA THR A 3 4.20 -4.79 -9.14
C THR A 3 3.33 -5.94 -8.64
N GLU A 4 3.89 -6.85 -7.83
CA GLU A 4 3.11 -7.90 -7.20
C GLU A 4 2.13 -7.38 -6.14
N THR A 5 2.37 -6.17 -5.60
CA THR A 5 1.55 -5.54 -4.56
C THR A 5 0.45 -4.66 -5.13
N VAL A 6 0.81 -3.49 -5.67
CA VAL A 6 -0.08 -2.53 -6.34
C VAL A 6 0.67 -1.89 -7.50
N TYR A 7 -0.03 -1.26 -8.44
CA TYR A 7 0.61 -0.47 -9.49
C TYR A 7 1.26 0.79 -8.90
N GLY A 8 2.51 1.06 -9.32
CA GLY A 8 3.29 2.23 -8.92
C GLY A 8 3.39 3.29 -10.02
N LEU A 9 3.35 4.57 -9.63
CA LEU A 9 3.69 5.70 -10.51
C LEU A 9 5.19 5.98 -10.41
N ALA A 10 5.95 5.52 -11.39
CA ALA A 10 7.40 5.48 -11.35
C ALA A 10 8.05 6.71 -12.01
N ALA A 11 9.09 7.23 -11.36
CA ALA A 11 9.99 8.23 -11.91
C ALA A 11 11.42 7.96 -11.43
N ASN A 12 12.43 8.51 -12.13
CA ASN A 12 13.83 8.43 -11.69
C ASN A 12 13.97 9.03 -10.27
N ALA A 13 14.34 8.21 -9.29
CA ALA A 13 14.44 8.60 -7.89
C ALA A 13 15.57 9.61 -7.63
N LEU A 14 16.56 9.70 -8.51
CA LEU A 14 17.72 10.59 -8.37
C LEU A 14 17.51 11.94 -9.09
N ASP A 15 16.39 12.12 -9.77
CA ASP A 15 16.01 13.36 -10.45
C ASP A 15 14.84 14.04 -9.71
N ALA A 16 15.15 15.11 -8.99
CA ALA A 16 14.16 15.86 -8.22
C ALA A 16 13.01 16.43 -9.10
N GLY A 17 13.29 16.77 -10.36
CA GLY A 17 12.29 17.25 -11.32
C GLY A 17 11.33 16.14 -11.74
N ALA A 18 11.83 14.93 -11.99
CA ALA A 18 11.02 13.76 -12.28
C ALA A 18 10.16 13.35 -11.06
N VAL A 19 10.74 13.38 -9.86
CA VAL A 19 10.03 13.12 -8.60
C VAL A 19 8.92 14.16 -8.39
N ALA A 20 9.16 15.46 -8.62
CA ALA A 20 8.15 16.51 -8.49
C ALA A 20 6.92 16.28 -9.39
N LYS A 21 7.10 15.72 -10.60
CA LYS A 21 6.00 15.35 -11.50
C LYS A 21 5.11 14.26 -10.88
N VAL A 22 5.68 13.30 -10.13
CA VAL A 22 4.91 12.27 -9.40
C VAL A 22 4.00 12.91 -8.36
N PHE A 23 4.51 13.85 -7.56
CA PHE A 23 3.72 14.58 -6.58
C PHE A 23 2.59 15.37 -7.24
N SER A 24 2.89 16.10 -8.32
CA SER A 24 1.91 16.87 -9.08
C SER A 24 0.82 15.99 -9.69
N ALA A 25 1.18 14.89 -10.38
CA ALA A 25 0.22 14.00 -11.03
C ALA A 25 -0.77 13.38 -10.03
N LYS A 26 -0.33 13.11 -8.81
CA LYS A 26 -1.15 12.52 -7.75
C LYS A 26 -1.92 13.56 -6.92
N GLY A 27 -1.53 14.84 -6.93
CA GLY A 27 -1.96 15.81 -5.91
C GLY A 27 -1.45 15.43 -4.51
N ARG A 28 -0.24 14.82 -4.43
CA ARG A 28 0.35 14.32 -3.18
C ARG A 28 1.06 15.44 -2.44
N PRO A 29 0.88 15.57 -1.11
CA PRO A 29 1.63 16.53 -0.31
C PRO A 29 3.10 16.08 -0.15
N THR A 30 4.02 17.03 -0.06
CA THR A 30 5.47 16.77 0.00
C THR A 30 5.94 16.17 1.32
N PHE A 31 5.11 16.17 2.35
CA PHE A 31 5.40 15.54 3.63
C PHE A 31 5.18 14.01 3.64
N ASP A 32 4.63 13.43 2.57
CA ASP A 32 4.38 11.98 2.45
C ASP A 32 5.41 11.37 1.49
N PRO A 33 6.46 10.65 2.00
CA PRO A 33 7.62 10.20 1.24
C PRO A 33 7.30 9.15 0.20
N LEU A 34 8.30 8.81 -0.63
CA LEU A 34 8.18 7.79 -1.67
C LEU A 34 9.06 6.58 -1.35
N ILE A 35 8.69 5.40 -1.87
CA ILE A 35 9.51 4.20 -1.83
C ILE A 35 10.33 4.13 -3.12
N VAL A 36 11.63 3.91 -2.97
CA VAL A 36 12.57 3.70 -4.08
C VAL A 36 12.65 2.21 -4.39
N HIS A 37 12.48 1.88 -5.66
CA HIS A 37 12.54 0.51 -6.18
C HIS A 37 13.86 0.30 -6.90
N LEU A 38 14.51 -0.83 -6.62
CA LEU A 38 15.77 -1.25 -7.20
C LEU A 38 15.60 -2.53 -8.02
N ALA A 39 16.48 -2.73 -9.00
CA ALA A 39 16.54 -3.98 -9.76
C ALA A 39 17.22 -5.10 -8.97
N ASP A 40 18.26 -4.76 -8.21
CA ASP A 40 19.10 -5.71 -7.49
C ASP A 40 19.66 -5.12 -6.19
N VAL A 41 20.09 -5.98 -5.27
CA VAL A 41 20.72 -5.57 -4.00
C VAL A 41 22.05 -4.83 -4.20
N SER A 42 22.75 -5.07 -5.30
CA SER A 42 23.98 -4.35 -5.66
C SER A 42 23.76 -2.86 -5.90
N ASP A 43 22.53 -2.45 -6.23
CA ASP A 43 22.15 -1.05 -6.40
C ASP A 43 21.94 -0.30 -5.07
N LEU A 44 21.94 -0.97 -3.91
CA LEU A 44 21.70 -0.34 -2.61
C LEU A 44 22.64 0.84 -2.35
N SER A 45 23.92 0.71 -2.67
CA SER A 45 24.91 1.77 -2.46
C SER A 45 24.65 3.07 -3.22
N ARG A 46 23.77 3.05 -4.22
CA ARG A 46 23.35 4.24 -4.98
C ARG A 46 22.38 5.13 -4.20
N VAL A 47 21.66 4.56 -3.23
CA VAL A 47 20.55 5.25 -2.53
C VAL A 47 20.63 5.15 -1.00
N VAL A 48 21.50 4.28 -0.47
CA VAL A 48 21.67 4.04 0.97
C VAL A 48 23.12 4.29 1.37
N SER A 49 23.34 5.00 2.46
CA SER A 49 24.68 5.31 2.97
C SER A 49 25.22 4.20 3.88
N ILE A 50 24.35 3.50 4.62
CA ILE A 50 24.71 2.41 5.54
C ILE A 50 23.67 1.31 5.43
N VAL A 51 24.10 0.06 5.23
CA VAL A 51 23.24 -1.12 5.22
C VAL A 51 23.54 -1.98 6.46
N PRO A 52 22.68 -1.97 7.49
CA PRO A 52 22.86 -2.79 8.68
C PRO A 52 22.85 -4.30 8.36
N ALA A 53 23.52 -5.13 9.18
CA ALA A 53 23.53 -6.57 8.99
C ALA A 53 22.13 -7.20 8.95
N LEU A 54 21.20 -6.68 9.75
CA LEU A 54 19.80 -7.12 9.74
C LEU A 54 19.10 -6.83 8.40
N ALA A 55 19.46 -5.73 7.72
CA ALA A 55 18.89 -5.41 6.40
C ALA A 55 19.26 -6.47 5.35
N TRP A 56 20.50 -6.98 5.39
CA TRP A 56 20.94 -8.07 4.49
C TRP A 56 20.15 -9.36 4.73
N ARG A 57 19.93 -9.75 5.99
CA ARG A 57 19.14 -10.94 6.34
C ARG A 57 17.69 -10.83 5.86
N LEU A 58 17.08 -9.63 6.02
CA LEU A 58 15.73 -9.37 5.54
C LEU A 58 15.65 -9.35 4.01
N ALA A 59 16.66 -8.78 3.36
CA ALA A 59 16.78 -8.75 1.90
C ALA A 59 16.85 -10.18 1.33
N GLU A 60 17.74 -11.03 1.85
CA GLU A 60 17.83 -12.44 1.46
C GLU A 60 16.51 -13.20 1.58
N SER A 61 15.74 -12.92 2.62
CA SER A 61 14.52 -13.67 2.94
C SER A 61 13.29 -13.15 2.21
N CYS A 62 13.26 -11.85 1.83
CA CYS A 62 12.03 -11.17 1.39
C CYS A 62 12.18 -10.42 0.07
N TRP A 63 13.36 -10.34 -0.52
CA TRP A 63 13.58 -9.71 -1.83
C TRP A 63 14.08 -10.72 -2.87
N PRO A 64 13.55 -10.60 -4.11
CA PRO A 64 12.46 -9.71 -4.55
C PRO A 64 11.14 -10.03 -3.87
N GLY A 65 10.42 -8.99 -3.38
CA GLY A 65 9.16 -9.23 -2.68
C GLY A 65 8.50 -8.00 -2.01
N PRO A 66 7.44 -8.26 -1.23
CA PRO A 66 6.57 -7.21 -0.69
C PRO A 66 7.09 -6.64 0.65
N LEU A 67 8.41 -6.52 0.82
CA LEU A 67 9.05 -5.87 1.98
C LEU A 67 9.73 -4.56 1.54
N THR A 68 9.49 -3.49 2.28
CA THR A 68 10.22 -2.22 2.19
C THR A 68 11.04 -2.02 3.46
N LEU A 69 12.31 -1.71 3.31
CA LEU A 69 13.21 -1.35 4.41
C LEU A 69 13.47 0.15 4.39
N VAL A 70 13.29 0.84 5.51
CA VAL A 70 13.72 2.23 5.67
C VAL A 70 15.12 2.23 6.26
N LEU A 71 16.06 2.76 5.48
CA LEU A 71 17.51 2.77 5.76
C LEU A 71 18.06 4.19 5.65
N PRO A 72 19.25 4.49 6.26
CA PRO A 72 19.88 5.80 6.12
C PRO A 72 20.14 6.15 4.65
N LYS A 73 19.60 7.27 4.18
CA LYS A 73 19.70 7.68 2.77
C LYS A 73 21.12 8.10 2.40
N ALA A 74 21.52 7.84 1.15
CA ALA A 74 22.69 8.44 0.55
C ALA A 74 22.42 9.91 0.14
N ALA A 75 23.47 10.73 0.05
CA ALA A 75 23.35 12.13 -0.37
C ALA A 75 22.82 12.31 -1.81
N THR A 76 22.91 11.27 -2.63
CA THR A 76 22.38 11.22 -4.01
C THR A 76 20.86 11.27 -4.07
N VAL A 77 20.17 10.88 -2.98
CA VAL A 77 18.70 10.86 -2.94
C VAL A 77 18.17 12.24 -2.61
N PRO A 78 17.38 12.87 -3.51
CA PRO A 78 16.77 14.17 -3.24
C PRO A 78 15.89 14.17 -2.00
N ASP A 79 15.89 15.25 -1.23
CA ASP A 79 15.05 15.41 -0.02
C ASP A 79 13.56 15.24 -0.30
N LEU A 80 13.12 15.60 -1.50
CA LEU A 80 11.73 15.40 -1.91
C LEU A 80 11.27 13.94 -1.87
N VAL A 81 12.17 12.98 -2.13
CA VAL A 81 11.86 11.54 -2.05
C VAL A 81 11.56 11.10 -0.63
N THR A 82 12.23 11.69 0.35
CA THR A 82 12.17 11.30 1.76
C THR A 82 11.41 12.31 2.64
N SER A 83 10.79 13.31 2.02
CA SER A 83 10.14 14.43 2.75
C SER A 83 11.11 15.15 3.71
N GLY A 84 12.40 15.23 3.34
CA GLY A 84 13.46 15.82 4.16
C GLY A 84 13.98 14.91 5.29
N LEU A 85 13.44 13.70 5.46
CA LEU A 85 13.88 12.77 6.51
C LEU A 85 15.21 12.07 6.15
N PRO A 86 15.99 11.63 7.17
CA PRO A 86 17.29 10.98 6.96
C PRO A 86 17.16 9.53 6.46
N GLY A 87 15.96 8.94 6.47
CA GLY A 87 15.70 7.57 6.02
C GLY A 87 15.03 7.53 4.65
N VAL A 88 15.38 6.52 3.83
CA VAL A 88 14.75 6.23 2.55
C VAL A 88 14.16 4.83 2.54
N GLY A 89 12.91 4.69 2.09
CA GLY A 89 12.27 3.39 1.91
C GLY A 89 12.76 2.73 0.62
N ILE A 90 13.30 1.51 0.73
CA ILE A 90 13.86 0.74 -0.39
C ILE A 90 13.12 -0.58 -0.54
N ARG A 91 12.87 -0.98 -1.79
CA ARG A 91 12.26 -2.26 -2.13
C ARG A 91 12.79 -2.82 -3.45
N ILE A 92 12.84 -4.15 -3.54
CA ILE A 92 13.04 -4.88 -4.80
C ILE A 92 11.75 -5.65 -5.11
N PRO A 93 10.93 -5.23 -6.10
CA PRO A 93 9.63 -5.84 -6.36
C PRO A 93 9.77 -7.21 -7.04
N ALA A 94 8.86 -8.15 -6.75
CA ALA A 94 8.85 -9.51 -7.31
C ALA A 94 7.95 -9.62 -8.56
N HIS A 95 7.95 -8.66 -9.45
CA HIS A 95 7.18 -8.66 -10.68
C HIS A 95 8.11 -8.60 -11.90
N ALA A 96 8.01 -9.56 -12.82
CA ALA A 96 8.94 -9.70 -13.94
C ALA A 96 9.05 -8.42 -14.79
N MET A 97 7.93 -7.79 -15.15
CA MET A 97 7.94 -6.55 -15.92
C MET A 97 8.50 -5.36 -15.13
N ALA A 98 8.26 -5.28 -13.81
CA ALA A 98 8.88 -4.26 -12.97
C ALA A 98 10.40 -4.44 -12.91
N GLN A 99 10.84 -5.66 -12.76
CA GLN A 99 12.26 -6.01 -12.75
C GLN A 99 12.96 -5.70 -14.09
N GLN A 100 12.28 -5.99 -15.21
CA GLN A 100 12.80 -5.63 -16.51
C GLN A 100 12.86 -4.11 -16.68
N LEU A 101 11.79 -3.38 -16.33
CA LEU A 101 11.77 -1.92 -16.39
C LEU A 101 12.92 -1.29 -15.57
N LEU A 102 13.16 -1.78 -14.35
CA LEU A 102 14.22 -1.27 -13.46
C LEU A 102 15.61 -1.50 -14.08
N ARG A 103 15.85 -2.67 -14.69
CA ARG A 103 17.11 -2.96 -15.39
C ARG A 103 17.31 -2.09 -16.62
N GLU A 104 16.27 -1.94 -17.46
CA GLU A 104 16.33 -1.15 -18.69
C GLU A 104 16.45 0.36 -18.40
N ALA A 105 15.77 0.85 -17.35
CA ALA A 105 15.90 2.24 -16.91
C ALA A 105 17.31 2.57 -16.39
N GLY A 106 18.07 1.60 -15.91
CA GLY A 106 19.42 1.78 -15.38
C GLY A 106 19.53 2.73 -14.19
N CYS A 107 18.39 3.07 -13.56
CA CYS A 107 18.34 3.96 -12.41
C CYS A 107 17.30 3.48 -11.37
N PRO A 108 17.49 3.83 -10.08
CA PRO A 108 16.47 3.65 -9.06
C PRO A 108 15.18 4.38 -9.41
N LEU A 109 14.01 3.77 -9.18
CA LEU A 109 12.72 4.38 -9.47
C LEU A 109 11.94 4.66 -8.17
N ALA A 110 11.60 5.92 -7.91
CA ALA A 110 10.65 6.28 -6.87
C ALA A 110 9.23 6.01 -7.38
N ALA A 111 8.47 5.16 -6.68
CA ALA A 111 7.14 4.77 -7.15
C ALA A 111 6.15 4.59 -5.98
N PRO A 112 5.36 5.62 -5.64
CA PRO A 112 4.16 5.46 -4.83
C PRO A 112 3.06 4.76 -5.64
N SER A 113 1.97 4.33 -5.01
CA SER A 113 0.81 3.76 -5.70
C SER A 113 0.26 4.70 -6.78
N ALA A 114 -0.16 4.17 -7.93
CA ALA A 114 -0.55 4.96 -9.11
C ALA A 114 -2.04 5.38 -9.07
N ASN A 115 -2.47 6.07 -8.01
CA ASN A 115 -3.82 6.63 -7.80
C ASN A 115 -3.72 8.09 -7.34
N PRO A 116 -4.79 8.90 -7.44
CA PRO A 116 -4.90 10.18 -6.74
C PRO A 116 -4.64 10.01 -5.24
N PHE A 117 -4.03 11.01 -4.61
CA PHE A 117 -3.64 10.94 -3.20
C PHE A 117 -4.84 10.62 -2.30
N GLY A 118 -4.63 9.74 -1.31
CA GLY A 118 -5.64 9.31 -0.34
C GLY A 118 -6.67 8.31 -0.86
N GLY A 119 -6.77 8.09 -2.18
CA GLY A 119 -7.74 7.18 -2.78
C GLY A 119 -7.32 5.71 -2.77
N ILE A 120 -8.21 4.83 -3.25
CA ILE A 120 -8.03 3.38 -3.34
C ILE A 120 -6.86 3.04 -4.26
N SER A 121 -5.92 2.21 -3.80
CA SER A 121 -4.75 1.78 -4.59
C SER A 121 -5.15 0.97 -5.83
N PRO A 122 -4.41 1.11 -6.97
CA PRO A 122 -4.70 0.40 -8.20
C PRO A 122 -4.02 -0.98 -8.21
N THR A 123 -4.78 -2.01 -8.56
CA THR A 123 -4.29 -3.40 -8.70
C THR A 123 -4.33 -3.91 -10.13
N THR A 124 -4.78 -3.09 -11.08
CA THR A 124 -4.75 -3.34 -12.54
C THR A 124 -4.39 -2.07 -13.30
N ALA A 125 -3.94 -2.21 -14.54
CA ALA A 125 -3.69 -1.07 -15.44
C ALA A 125 -4.97 -0.23 -15.68
N ALA A 126 -6.12 -0.87 -15.78
CA ALA A 126 -7.42 -0.18 -15.91
C ALA A 126 -7.71 0.74 -14.71
N HIS A 127 -7.35 0.34 -13.48
CA HIS A 127 -7.49 1.20 -12.30
C HIS A 127 -6.58 2.43 -12.37
N VAL A 128 -5.36 2.29 -12.94
CA VAL A 128 -4.44 3.42 -13.15
C VAL A 128 -5.03 4.40 -14.16
N VAL A 129 -5.49 3.91 -15.30
CA VAL A 129 -6.11 4.73 -16.35
C VAL A 129 -7.34 5.47 -15.81
N ALA A 130 -8.21 4.79 -15.07
CA ALA A 130 -9.39 5.40 -14.45
C ALA A 130 -9.04 6.51 -13.43
N GLY A 131 -7.92 6.36 -12.69
CA GLY A 131 -7.54 7.30 -11.63
C GLY A 131 -6.63 8.44 -12.11
N LEU A 132 -5.67 8.15 -12.99
CA LEU A 132 -4.62 9.06 -13.43
C LEU A 132 -4.59 9.28 -14.94
N GLY A 133 -5.57 8.78 -15.70
CA GLY A 133 -5.64 8.99 -17.14
C GLY A 133 -5.50 10.46 -17.51
N GLY A 134 -4.68 10.76 -18.54
CA GLY A 134 -4.32 12.12 -18.97
C GLY A 134 -3.27 12.83 -18.09
N ARG A 135 -2.86 12.26 -16.96
CA ARG A 135 -1.79 12.78 -16.09
C ARG A 135 -0.51 11.95 -16.14
N VAL A 136 -0.55 10.81 -16.80
CA VAL A 136 0.59 9.91 -17.01
C VAL A 136 0.74 9.61 -18.51
N GLU A 137 1.97 9.49 -18.98
CA GLU A 137 2.27 9.32 -20.40
C GLU A 137 2.13 7.85 -20.83
N TYR A 138 2.51 6.91 -19.95
CA TYR A 138 2.51 5.48 -20.23
C TYR A 138 1.99 4.66 -19.08
N VAL A 139 1.27 3.60 -19.39
CA VAL A 139 0.85 2.56 -18.44
C VAL A 139 1.32 1.22 -18.97
N LEU A 140 2.22 0.56 -18.24
CA LEU A 140 2.64 -0.81 -18.53
C LEU A 140 1.62 -1.76 -17.92
N ASP A 141 0.94 -2.56 -18.74
CA ASP A 141 -0.02 -3.55 -18.26
C ASP A 141 0.68 -4.89 -18.02
N GLY A 142 0.83 -5.26 -16.77
CA GLY A 142 1.38 -6.54 -16.32
C GLY A 142 0.32 -7.47 -15.74
N GLY A 143 -0.97 -7.19 -15.99
CA GLY A 143 -2.08 -7.92 -15.41
C GLY A 143 -2.38 -7.54 -13.96
N PRO A 144 -3.26 -8.28 -13.27
CA PRO A 144 -3.65 -8.00 -11.89
C PRO A 144 -2.51 -8.29 -10.90
N CYS A 145 -2.41 -7.46 -9.85
CA CYS A 145 -1.44 -7.65 -8.78
C CYS A 145 -1.76 -8.90 -7.96
N ARG A 146 -0.75 -9.76 -7.75
CA ARG A 146 -0.93 -11.04 -7.05
C ARG A 146 -1.15 -10.90 -5.55
N VAL A 147 -0.48 -9.95 -4.89
CA VAL A 147 -0.60 -9.70 -3.44
C VAL A 147 -1.79 -8.78 -3.13
N GLY A 148 -2.00 -7.74 -3.93
CA GLY A 148 -3.17 -6.87 -3.87
C GLY A 148 -3.19 -5.82 -2.75
N VAL A 149 -2.21 -5.84 -1.83
CA VAL A 149 -1.98 -4.82 -0.81
C VAL A 149 -0.52 -4.37 -0.86
N GLU A 150 -0.23 -3.17 -0.36
CA GLU A 150 1.11 -2.60 -0.39
C GLU A 150 2.11 -3.43 0.43
N SER A 151 3.40 -3.15 0.22
CA SER A 151 4.51 -3.75 0.97
C SER A 151 4.42 -3.46 2.47
N THR A 152 4.85 -4.40 3.28
CA THR A 152 5.20 -4.15 4.68
C THR A 152 6.39 -3.20 4.73
N VAL A 153 6.35 -2.21 5.62
CA VAL A 153 7.45 -1.25 5.80
C VAL A 153 8.06 -1.41 7.17
N VAL A 154 9.36 -1.73 7.19
CA VAL A 154 10.16 -1.89 8.41
C VAL A 154 11.26 -0.83 8.43
N SER A 155 11.29 -0.03 9.49
CA SER A 155 12.39 0.91 9.75
C SER A 155 13.51 0.23 10.51
N LEU A 156 14.73 0.37 9.99
CA LEU A 156 15.98 -0.03 10.64
C LEU A 156 16.84 1.20 10.97
N MET A 157 16.21 2.34 11.19
CA MET A 157 16.88 3.61 11.55
C MET A 157 17.32 3.65 13.01
N GLY A 158 16.71 2.83 13.86
CA GLY A 158 17.02 2.71 15.30
C GLY A 158 17.67 1.38 15.66
N VAL A 159 17.89 1.18 16.95
CA VAL A 159 18.41 -0.09 17.50
C VAL A 159 17.37 -1.20 17.42
N VAL A 160 16.12 -0.87 17.70
CA VAL A 160 14.99 -1.80 17.60
C VAL A 160 14.29 -1.57 16.24
N PRO A 161 14.03 -2.65 15.47
CA PRO A 161 13.25 -2.54 14.25
C PRO A 161 11.82 -2.06 14.54
N VAL A 162 11.27 -1.20 13.69
CA VAL A 162 9.90 -0.69 13.84
C VAL A 162 9.10 -1.00 12.58
N VAL A 163 8.00 -1.72 12.72
CA VAL A 163 7.02 -1.91 11.64
C VAL A 163 6.19 -0.63 11.53
N LEU A 164 6.46 0.14 10.48
CA LEU A 164 5.78 1.41 10.21
C LEU A 164 4.41 1.20 9.53
N ARG A 165 4.29 0.16 8.73
CA ARG A 165 3.06 -0.17 8.00
C ARG A 165 2.95 -1.68 7.79
N PRO A 166 1.89 -2.34 8.22
CA PRO A 166 1.62 -3.74 7.86
C PRO A 166 1.30 -3.84 6.37
N GLY A 167 1.66 -4.96 5.73
CA GLY A 167 1.50 -5.16 4.28
C GLY A 167 1.72 -6.60 3.87
N GLY A 168 2.32 -6.80 2.68
CA GLY A 168 2.45 -8.10 2.03
C GLY A 168 3.31 -9.15 2.74
N VAL A 169 4.06 -8.77 3.79
CA VAL A 169 4.72 -9.70 4.72
C VAL A 169 3.95 -9.67 6.03
N GLY A 170 3.35 -10.80 6.42
CA GLY A 170 2.53 -10.90 7.62
C GLY A 170 3.34 -10.85 8.93
N PRO A 171 2.68 -10.59 10.06
CA PRO A 171 3.33 -10.44 11.38
C PRO A 171 4.07 -11.71 11.80
N GLU A 172 3.54 -12.89 11.52
CA GLU A 172 4.16 -14.17 11.91
C GLU A 172 5.53 -14.32 11.24
N ARG A 173 5.61 -13.98 9.94
CA ARG A 173 6.88 -14.00 9.21
C ARG A 173 7.86 -12.93 9.69
N LEU A 174 7.35 -11.77 10.07
CA LEU A 174 8.18 -10.71 10.66
C LEU A 174 8.75 -11.13 12.00
N GLU A 175 7.97 -11.80 12.85
CA GLU A 175 8.41 -12.31 14.15
C GLU A 175 9.53 -13.34 14.00
N GLU A 176 9.40 -14.27 13.03
CA GLU A 176 10.47 -15.23 12.70
C GLU A 176 11.79 -14.55 12.27
N LEU A 177 11.69 -13.47 11.48
CA LEU A 177 12.86 -12.81 10.90
C LEU A 177 13.52 -11.79 11.85
N LEU A 178 12.71 -11.05 12.61
CA LEU A 178 13.14 -9.94 13.44
C LEU A 178 13.31 -10.33 14.92
N GLY A 179 12.57 -11.35 15.39
CA GLY A 179 12.38 -11.61 16.80
C GLY A 179 11.57 -10.48 17.46
N HIS A 180 12.22 -9.66 18.27
CA HIS A 180 11.59 -8.49 18.89
C HIS A 180 11.57 -7.29 17.92
N TYR A 181 10.41 -6.68 17.77
CA TYR A 181 10.21 -5.42 17.02
C TYR A 181 9.07 -4.60 17.64
N GLU A 182 9.05 -3.32 17.33
CA GLU A 182 7.97 -2.41 17.69
C GLU A 182 7.05 -2.16 16.49
N THR A 183 5.81 -1.75 16.76
CA THR A 183 4.87 -1.31 15.73
C THR A 183 4.55 0.17 15.96
N ALA A 184 4.66 0.97 14.90
CA ALA A 184 4.31 2.37 14.96
C ALA A 184 2.83 2.54 15.32
N ARG A 185 2.55 3.45 16.27
CA ARG A 185 1.17 3.77 16.66
C ARG A 185 0.46 4.52 15.56
N SER A 186 -0.79 4.14 15.29
CA SER A 186 -1.65 4.77 14.29
C SER A 186 -2.06 6.21 14.64
N ASP A 187 -1.91 6.60 15.91
CA ASP A 187 -2.48 7.84 16.45
C ASP A 187 -1.62 9.09 16.18
N ALA A 188 -0.45 8.92 15.58
CA ALA A 188 0.55 9.99 15.46
C ALA A 188 0.36 10.95 14.28
N ALA A 189 -0.63 10.78 13.42
CA ALA A 189 -0.68 11.50 12.15
C ALA A 189 -1.96 12.35 11.98
N LEU A 190 -2.15 13.33 12.84
CA LEU A 190 -3.07 14.46 12.58
C LEU A 190 -2.32 15.71 12.10
N ASP A 191 -1.01 15.59 11.81
CA ASP A 191 -0.14 16.74 11.56
C ASP A 191 0.44 16.66 10.14
N ASP A 192 0.60 17.80 9.48
CA ASP A 192 1.29 17.99 8.19
C ASP A 192 2.82 17.74 8.32
N SER A 193 3.25 17.01 9.33
CA SER A 193 4.64 16.64 9.54
C SER A 193 5.09 15.53 8.60
N ALA A 194 6.40 15.53 8.27
CA ALA A 194 7.01 14.50 7.43
C ALA A 194 6.79 13.10 8.03
N GLN A 195 6.21 12.21 7.23
CA GLN A 195 5.94 10.83 7.64
C GLN A 195 7.16 9.93 7.39
N PRO A 196 7.52 9.01 8.30
CA PRO A 196 8.66 8.10 8.11
C PRO A 196 8.44 7.08 6.98
N ALA A 197 7.19 6.86 6.57
CA ALA A 197 6.84 5.98 5.44
C ALA A 197 5.50 6.38 4.82
N PRO A 198 5.26 6.02 3.53
CA PRO A 198 3.99 6.31 2.87
C PRO A 198 2.84 5.46 3.44
N GLY A 199 1.62 6.04 3.47
CA GLY A 199 0.41 5.36 3.92
C GLY A 199 0.26 5.28 5.46
N MET A 200 0.97 6.15 6.20
CA MET A 200 0.84 6.26 7.65
C MET A 200 -0.23 7.29 8.08
N LEU A 201 -0.73 8.10 7.18
CA LEU A 201 -1.79 9.07 7.49
C LEU A 201 -3.04 8.37 8.00
N SER A 202 -3.74 9.01 8.93
CA SER A 202 -4.98 8.50 9.54
C SER A 202 -6.07 8.25 8.48
N ARG A 203 -6.18 9.13 7.45
CA ARG A 203 -7.06 8.94 6.31
C ARG A 203 -6.27 8.62 5.05
N HIS A 204 -6.41 7.39 4.59
CA HIS A 204 -5.79 6.90 3.35
C HIS A 204 -6.61 5.72 2.80
N TYR A 205 -6.43 5.35 1.53
CA TYR A 205 -7.16 4.25 0.87
C TYR A 205 -8.69 4.43 0.83
N ALA A 206 -9.14 5.66 1.01
CA ALA A 206 -10.56 5.95 1.20
C ALA A 206 -11.33 5.89 -0.11
N PRO A 207 -12.45 5.15 -0.19
CA PRO A 207 -13.44 5.31 -1.23
C PRO A 207 -14.11 6.70 -1.13
N ARG A 208 -14.75 7.16 -2.20
CA ARG A 208 -15.61 8.36 -2.19
C ARG A 208 -16.89 8.10 -1.41
N THR A 209 -17.43 6.90 -1.56
CA THR A 209 -18.59 6.42 -0.81
C THR A 209 -18.20 6.18 0.66
N PRO A 210 -18.94 6.71 1.64
CA PRO A 210 -18.68 6.49 3.07
C PRO A 210 -18.53 5.01 3.41
N LEU A 211 -17.45 4.68 4.15
CA LEU A 211 -17.13 3.32 4.55
C LEU A 211 -17.40 3.12 6.05
N ARG A 212 -18.20 2.12 6.39
CA ARG A 212 -18.47 1.69 7.78
C ARG A 212 -17.92 0.31 8.02
N LEU A 213 -17.34 0.09 9.20
CA LEU A 213 -16.73 -1.19 9.57
C LEU A 213 -17.66 -1.98 10.50
N ILE A 214 -17.71 -3.30 10.27
CA ILE A 214 -18.28 -4.25 11.22
C ILE A 214 -17.19 -5.26 11.63
N ALA A 215 -17.29 -5.78 12.84
CA ALA A 215 -16.34 -6.78 13.35
C ALA A 215 -16.32 -8.04 12.48
N ALA A 216 -15.24 -8.81 12.51
CA ALA A 216 -15.08 -10.05 11.75
C ALA A 216 -16.22 -11.06 11.97
N THR A 217 -16.75 -11.12 13.20
CA THR A 217 -17.90 -11.95 13.59
C THR A 217 -19.22 -11.16 13.66
N GLY A 218 -19.22 -9.88 13.27
CA GLY A 218 -20.40 -9.01 13.33
C GLY A 218 -21.45 -9.37 12.27
N VAL A 219 -22.71 -9.11 12.56
CA VAL A 219 -23.79 -9.26 11.61
C VAL A 219 -23.82 -8.03 10.69
N ALA A 220 -23.83 -8.27 9.37
CA ALA A 220 -23.97 -7.20 8.39
C ALA A 220 -25.46 -6.82 8.27
N VAL A 221 -25.76 -5.53 8.52
CA VAL A 221 -27.11 -4.99 8.40
C VAL A 221 -27.06 -3.75 7.51
N PRO A 222 -27.90 -3.66 6.45
CA PRO A 222 -27.94 -2.49 5.59
C PRO A 222 -28.46 -1.27 6.37
N VAL A 223 -28.08 -0.07 5.94
CA VAL A 223 -28.55 1.17 6.57
C VAL A 223 -29.95 1.50 6.06
N PRO A 224 -30.97 1.62 6.93
CA PRO A 224 -32.34 1.90 6.52
C PRO A 224 -32.44 3.19 5.67
N GLY A 225 -33.15 3.10 4.54
CA GLY A 225 -33.37 4.24 3.64
C GLY A 225 -32.14 4.67 2.81
N ARG A 226 -31.03 3.89 2.84
CA ARG A 226 -29.83 4.17 2.05
C ARG A 226 -29.48 3.00 1.15
N ARG A 227 -28.98 3.28 -0.05
CA ARG A 227 -28.40 2.27 -0.92
C ARG A 227 -27.09 1.77 -0.28
N SER A 228 -27.12 0.52 0.17
CA SER A 228 -26.03 -0.07 0.96
C SER A 228 -25.28 -1.14 0.18
N GLY A 229 -23.94 -1.02 0.13
CA GLY A 229 -23.06 -2.06 -0.37
C GLY A 229 -22.43 -2.84 0.76
N LEU A 230 -22.05 -4.10 0.50
CA LEU A 230 -21.37 -4.94 1.46
C LEU A 230 -20.08 -5.50 0.85
N LEU A 231 -18.95 -5.24 1.52
CA LEU A 231 -17.69 -5.96 1.32
C LEU A 231 -17.54 -7.03 2.39
N THR A 232 -17.51 -8.30 1.99
CA THR A 232 -17.47 -9.42 2.93
C THR A 232 -16.57 -10.57 2.45
N TRP A 233 -16.41 -11.57 3.29
CA TRP A 233 -15.72 -12.82 3.04
C TRP A 233 -16.41 -13.93 3.84
N GLY A 234 -16.11 -15.21 3.50
CA GLY A 234 -16.73 -16.38 4.15
C GLY A 234 -17.88 -16.97 3.36
N SER A 235 -18.42 -18.07 3.85
CA SER A 235 -19.41 -18.94 3.16
C SER A 235 -20.86 -18.58 3.43
N GLU A 236 -21.17 -17.47 4.14
CA GLU A 236 -22.57 -17.06 4.39
C GLU A 236 -23.34 -16.98 3.06
N SER A 237 -24.37 -17.80 2.89
CA SER A 237 -25.04 -17.98 1.59
C SER A 237 -25.90 -16.79 1.19
N GLU A 238 -26.64 -16.17 2.12
CA GLU A 238 -27.52 -15.04 1.85
C GLU A 238 -27.38 -13.96 2.93
N ILE A 239 -27.15 -12.73 2.50
CA ILE A 239 -27.16 -11.53 3.35
C ILE A 239 -28.15 -10.56 2.71
N PRO A 240 -29.43 -10.61 3.12
CA PRO A 240 -30.49 -9.86 2.45
C PRO A 240 -30.39 -8.35 2.69
N GLY A 241 -31.01 -7.59 1.80
CA GLY A 241 -31.24 -6.16 1.97
C GLY A 241 -30.12 -5.23 1.49
N PHE A 242 -29.01 -5.76 0.96
CA PHE A 242 -27.97 -4.96 0.32
C PHE A 242 -28.22 -4.79 -1.18
N ASP A 243 -27.95 -3.59 -1.72
CA ASP A 243 -28.07 -3.30 -3.16
C ASP A 243 -26.93 -3.92 -3.96
N ARG A 244 -25.75 -4.04 -3.35
CA ARG A 244 -24.56 -4.65 -3.95
C ARG A 244 -23.75 -5.41 -2.89
N ILE A 245 -23.40 -6.66 -3.19
CA ILE A 245 -22.52 -7.47 -2.33
C ILE A 245 -21.28 -7.87 -3.11
N PHE A 246 -20.12 -7.61 -2.55
CA PHE A 246 -18.86 -8.14 -3.06
C PHE A 246 -18.25 -9.10 -2.05
N ARG A 247 -18.15 -10.37 -2.42
CA ARG A 247 -17.54 -11.43 -1.61
C ARG A 247 -16.14 -11.72 -2.12
N LEU A 248 -15.13 -11.42 -1.31
CA LEU A 248 -13.72 -11.58 -1.69
C LEU A 248 -13.32 -13.05 -1.85
N CYS A 249 -13.71 -13.89 -0.92
CA CYS A 249 -13.47 -15.32 -0.98
C CYS A 249 -14.46 -16.07 -0.07
N SER A 250 -14.72 -17.36 -0.36
CA SER A 250 -15.64 -18.22 0.41
C SER A 250 -15.00 -18.80 1.68
N GLU A 251 -13.69 -18.98 1.68
CA GLU A 251 -12.95 -19.65 2.74
C GLU A 251 -12.39 -18.72 3.81
N GLY A 252 -12.44 -17.39 3.57
CA GLY A 252 -11.86 -16.38 4.47
C GLY A 252 -10.33 -16.40 4.50
N ASN A 253 -9.68 -16.97 3.45
CA ASN A 253 -8.23 -16.97 3.30
C ASN A 253 -7.74 -15.52 3.06
N PRO A 254 -6.91 -14.93 3.95
CA PRO A 254 -6.50 -13.54 3.86
C PRO A 254 -5.70 -13.22 2.59
N GLU A 255 -4.91 -14.14 2.07
CA GLU A 255 -4.09 -13.97 0.87
C GLU A 255 -4.98 -13.82 -0.38
N ILE A 256 -5.99 -14.68 -0.51
CA ILE A 256 -6.97 -14.62 -1.61
C ILE A 256 -7.80 -13.33 -1.49
N CYS A 257 -8.22 -12.99 -0.27
CA CYS A 257 -8.98 -11.77 -0.03
C CYS A 257 -8.17 -10.51 -0.33
N ALA A 258 -6.87 -10.49 -0.01
CA ALA A 258 -5.99 -9.35 -0.28
C ALA A 258 -5.84 -9.07 -1.78
N ALA A 259 -5.68 -10.10 -2.60
CA ALA A 259 -5.55 -9.96 -4.06
C ALA A 259 -6.75 -9.24 -4.70
N GLY A 260 -7.98 -9.50 -4.19
CA GLY A 260 -9.22 -8.89 -4.68
C GLY A 260 -9.66 -7.59 -3.97
N PHE A 261 -9.04 -7.24 -2.85
CA PHE A 261 -9.55 -6.25 -1.91
C PHE A 261 -9.78 -4.85 -2.52
N PHE A 262 -8.77 -4.26 -3.14
CA PHE A 262 -8.91 -2.92 -3.72
C PHE A 262 -9.79 -2.91 -4.98
N ALA A 263 -9.81 -3.99 -5.77
CA ALA A 263 -10.72 -4.12 -6.90
C ALA A 263 -12.19 -4.15 -6.41
N ALA A 264 -12.48 -4.90 -5.35
CA ALA A 264 -13.79 -4.95 -4.72
C ALA A 264 -14.24 -3.60 -4.16
N LEU A 265 -13.35 -2.88 -3.47
CA LEU A 265 -13.67 -1.54 -2.98
C LEU A 265 -13.96 -0.56 -4.12
N ARG A 266 -13.24 -0.64 -5.25
CA ARG A 266 -13.49 0.18 -6.44
C ARG A 266 -14.83 -0.15 -7.10
N ASP A 267 -15.17 -1.44 -7.19
CA ASP A 267 -16.47 -1.88 -7.72
C ASP A 267 -17.61 -1.29 -6.89
N LEU A 268 -17.54 -1.42 -5.57
CA LEU A 268 -18.55 -0.86 -4.67
C LEU A 268 -18.57 0.68 -4.71
N ASP A 269 -17.41 1.35 -4.76
CA ASP A 269 -17.32 2.81 -4.83
C ASP A 269 -17.91 3.40 -6.12
N SER A 270 -17.94 2.61 -7.21
CA SER A 270 -18.50 3.00 -8.50
C SER A 270 -19.99 2.64 -8.66
N ALA A 271 -20.59 1.88 -7.74
CA ALA A 271 -21.94 1.35 -7.86
C ALA A 271 -23.05 2.36 -7.50
N GLY A 272 -22.72 3.62 -7.21
CA GLY A 272 -23.70 4.67 -6.85
C GLY A 272 -24.38 4.41 -5.51
N LEU A 273 -23.66 3.85 -4.55
CA LEU A 273 -24.10 3.55 -3.20
C LEU A 273 -23.99 4.79 -2.29
N ASP A 274 -24.82 4.84 -1.25
CA ASP A 274 -24.77 5.87 -0.22
C ASP A 274 -23.80 5.50 0.91
N VAL A 275 -23.56 4.19 1.09
CA VAL A 275 -22.66 3.65 2.12
C VAL A 275 -22.14 2.28 1.72
N ILE A 276 -20.87 2.02 2.05
CA ILE A 276 -20.26 0.69 1.97
C ILE A 276 -20.08 0.19 3.40
N ILE A 277 -20.59 -1.01 3.69
CA ILE A 277 -20.32 -1.73 4.93
C ILE A 277 -19.24 -2.76 4.65
N ALA A 278 -18.16 -2.75 5.41
CA ALA A 278 -17.06 -3.68 5.24
C ALA A 278 -16.84 -4.52 6.50
N ARG A 279 -16.81 -5.84 6.32
CA ARG A 279 -16.46 -6.78 7.38
C ARG A 279 -14.95 -6.79 7.57
N GLN A 280 -14.48 -6.57 8.80
CA GLN A 280 -13.08 -6.70 9.18
C GLN A 280 -12.63 -8.16 9.07
N PHE A 281 -11.34 -8.35 8.89
CA PHE A 281 -10.70 -9.67 8.83
C PHE A 281 -10.26 -10.13 10.21
N ARG A 282 -9.88 -11.41 10.33
CA ARG A 282 -9.14 -11.88 11.50
C ARG A 282 -7.75 -11.23 11.50
N GLU A 283 -7.23 -10.88 12.68
CA GLU A 283 -5.92 -10.22 12.84
C GLU A 283 -4.75 -11.23 12.73
N ILE A 284 -4.71 -11.98 11.63
CA ILE A 284 -3.68 -12.98 11.28
C ILE A 284 -3.22 -12.77 9.84
N GLY A 285 -1.96 -13.06 9.55
CA GLY A 285 -1.39 -12.95 8.20
C GLY A 285 -1.67 -11.59 7.55
N LEU A 286 -2.13 -11.60 6.30
CA LEU A 286 -2.53 -10.37 5.58
C LEU A 286 -3.79 -9.71 6.13
N GLY A 287 -4.56 -10.36 7.00
CA GLY A 287 -5.74 -9.77 7.66
C GLY A 287 -5.40 -8.52 8.46
N VAL A 288 -4.21 -8.46 9.08
CA VAL A 288 -3.70 -7.27 9.77
C VAL A 288 -3.57 -6.08 8.82
N ALA A 289 -2.98 -6.32 7.64
CA ALA A 289 -2.83 -5.29 6.61
C ALA A 289 -4.18 -4.84 6.04
N LEU A 290 -5.09 -5.77 5.76
CA LEU A 290 -6.43 -5.48 5.27
C LEU A 290 -7.22 -4.61 6.25
N ASN A 291 -7.17 -4.94 7.54
CA ASN A 291 -7.82 -4.16 8.59
C ASN A 291 -7.21 -2.76 8.75
N ASP A 292 -5.89 -2.61 8.64
CA ASP A 292 -5.25 -1.29 8.61
C ASP A 292 -5.81 -0.44 7.45
N ARG A 293 -5.95 -1.01 6.23
CA ARG A 293 -6.52 -0.31 5.06
C ARG A 293 -7.98 0.05 5.28
N LEU A 294 -8.78 -0.85 5.85
CA LEU A 294 -10.18 -0.59 6.16
C LEU A 294 -10.33 0.53 7.18
N ARG A 295 -9.57 0.51 8.29
CA ARG A 295 -9.62 1.56 9.32
C ARG A 295 -9.26 2.93 8.75
N ARG A 296 -8.17 3.02 7.96
CA ARG A 296 -7.77 4.27 7.30
C ARG A 296 -8.76 4.73 6.22
N GLY A 297 -9.37 3.79 5.49
CA GLY A 297 -10.41 4.09 4.51
C GLY A 297 -11.70 4.60 5.13
N ALA A 298 -12.03 4.15 6.34
CA ALA A 298 -13.21 4.57 7.10
C ALA A 298 -12.99 5.86 7.91
N ALA A 299 -11.73 6.25 8.15
CA ALA A 299 -11.43 7.47 8.90
C ALA A 299 -11.94 8.72 8.17
N GLY A 300 -12.87 9.45 8.77
CA GLY A 300 -13.52 10.64 8.20
C GLY A 300 -14.83 10.37 7.45
N GLY A 301 -15.36 9.15 7.51
CA GLY A 301 -16.66 8.79 6.91
C GLY A 301 -17.91 9.15 7.74
N GLU A 302 -17.75 9.63 8.96
CA GLU A 302 -18.84 10.13 9.81
C GLU A 302 -18.79 11.66 9.90
N LYS A 303 -19.58 12.32 9.08
CA LYS A 303 -20.17 13.63 9.36
C LYS A 303 -21.66 13.52 9.30
#